data_cc2842e14bbf7d5f56a2e23cf16c47c1
#
_entry.id   cc2842e14bbf7d5f56a2e23cf16c47c1
#
_cell.length_a   1.000
_cell.length_b   1.000
_cell.length_c   1.000
_cell.angle_alpha   90.00
_cell.angle_beta   90.00
_cell.angle_gamma   90.00
#
_symmetry.space_group_name_H-M   'P 1'
#
loop_
_entity.id
_entity.type
_entity.pdbx_description
1 polymer ?
#
loop_
_entity_poly.entity_id
_entity_poly.type
_entity_poly.pdbx_seq_one_letter_code
_entity_poly.pdbx_strand_id
1 'polypeptide(L)'
;TEHGIYYLIDYKGWVSQDDLSRFDNRMQKVQEMLSQKYNKSNYSIFVKQLDTQASAGINADKQMYAASISKLAPLYSVQKQIQEHKLTENKSLKYIDDVNHFYGDYDPSGSGKISKKADKDDYKVGTLLKAVAQQSDNVATNILGYYLCHQYDQAFQSEIKALSGSNWDMEKRLLSSRAAANMMEAIYYQKGQIISYLSDTAFDQERISKNITVPVAHKIGDAYDYKHDVAIIYGETPFVLSIFTDQATYDDITAIADDVYGILK
;
A
#
# COMPACT_ATOMS: atom_id res chain seq x y z
N THR A 1 -9.72 40.81 20.42
CA THR A 1 -8.91 41.65 19.54
C THR A 1 -9.38 41.53 18.11
N GLU A 2 -9.22 42.55 17.30
CA GLU A 2 -9.72 42.69 15.91
C GLU A 2 -9.23 41.67 14.89
N HIS A 3 -8.62 40.53 15.27
CA HIS A 3 -7.82 39.69 14.39
C HIS A 3 -8.18 38.20 14.40
N GLY A 4 -9.41 37.83 14.71
CA GLY A 4 -9.87 36.45 14.55
C GLY A 4 -9.61 35.53 15.76
N ILE A 5 -10.04 34.28 15.64
CA ILE A 5 -9.85 33.23 16.65
C ILE A 5 -8.60 32.41 16.29
N TYR A 6 -7.73 32.19 17.26
CA TYR A 6 -6.51 31.39 17.13
C TYR A 6 -6.49 30.27 18.15
N TYR A 7 -5.96 29.11 17.76
CA TYR A 7 -5.76 27.94 18.60
C TYR A 7 -4.28 27.66 18.80
N LEU A 8 -3.87 27.35 20.04
CA LEU A 8 -2.52 26.87 20.35
C LEU A 8 -2.46 25.37 20.09
N ILE A 9 -1.59 24.94 19.17
CA ILE A 9 -1.43 23.53 18.82
C ILE A 9 -0.11 23.02 19.42
N ASP A 10 -0.21 22.07 20.36
CA ASP A 10 0.92 21.31 20.94
C ASP A 10 2.16 22.15 21.30
N TYR A 11 1.97 23.34 21.84
CA TYR A 11 3.07 24.28 22.17
C TYR A 11 3.94 24.69 20.96
N LYS A 12 3.50 24.43 19.73
CA LYS A 12 4.25 24.74 18.50
C LYS A 12 3.91 26.10 17.90
N GLY A 13 2.84 26.72 18.34
CA GLY A 13 2.44 28.05 17.88
C GLY A 13 0.93 28.24 17.77
N TRP A 14 0.53 29.48 17.45
CA TRP A 14 -0.86 29.86 17.24
C TRP A 14 -1.23 29.70 15.77
N VAL A 15 -2.34 29.02 15.51
CA VAL A 15 -2.89 28.81 14.16
C VAL A 15 -4.26 29.48 14.10
N SER A 16 -4.58 30.15 13.01
CA SER A 16 -5.88 30.78 12.84
C SER A 16 -6.99 29.74 12.69
N GLN A 17 -8.20 30.07 13.12
CA GLN A 17 -9.35 29.21 12.91
C GLN A 17 -9.61 28.93 11.42
N ASP A 18 -9.31 29.90 10.54
CA ASP A 18 -9.51 29.77 9.11
C ASP A 18 -8.55 28.76 8.50
N ASP A 19 -7.30 28.68 8.99
CA ASP A 19 -6.34 27.67 8.56
C ASP A 19 -6.74 26.27 9.04
N LEU A 20 -7.17 26.11 10.29
CA LEU A 20 -7.70 24.84 10.81
C LEU A 20 -8.94 24.41 10.05
N SER A 21 -9.89 25.31 9.82
CA SER A 21 -11.11 25.00 9.06
C SER A 21 -10.81 24.65 7.60
N ARG A 22 -9.75 25.18 7.01
CA ARG A 22 -9.33 24.89 5.63
C ARG A 22 -8.79 23.46 5.47
N PHE A 23 -8.04 22.93 6.45
CA PHE A 23 -7.56 21.54 6.42
C PHE A 23 -8.71 20.56 6.72
N ASP A 24 -9.46 20.78 7.78
CA ASP A 24 -10.63 19.97 8.12
C ASP A 24 -11.66 19.96 6.99
N ASN A 25 -11.83 21.07 6.29
CA ASN A 25 -12.79 21.22 5.20
C ASN A 25 -12.42 20.38 3.96
N ARG A 26 -11.14 20.19 3.61
CA ARG A 26 -10.77 19.34 2.45
C ARG A 26 -11.08 17.88 2.71
N MET A 27 -10.70 17.33 3.85
CA MET A 27 -10.97 15.93 4.18
C MET A 27 -12.46 15.67 4.41
N GLN A 28 -13.19 16.64 4.98
CA GLN A 28 -14.64 16.60 5.07
C GLN A 28 -15.28 16.55 3.67
N LYS A 29 -14.81 17.38 2.73
CA LYS A 29 -15.29 17.34 1.34
C LYS A 29 -15.00 16.01 0.65
N VAL A 30 -13.85 15.40 0.92
CA VAL A 30 -13.55 14.03 0.46
C VAL A 30 -14.58 13.05 1.03
N GLN A 31 -14.87 13.12 2.33
CA GLN A 31 -15.87 12.25 2.95
C GLN A 31 -17.27 12.43 2.36
N GLU A 32 -17.69 13.66 2.15
CA GLU A 32 -18.98 13.99 1.54
C GLU A 32 -19.06 13.45 0.09
N MET A 33 -18.04 13.71 -0.71
CA MET A 33 -17.94 13.22 -2.09
C MET A 33 -17.97 11.69 -2.16
N LEU A 34 -17.18 11.01 -1.32
CA LEU A 34 -17.17 9.55 -1.25
C LEU A 34 -18.56 9.01 -0.87
N SER A 35 -19.20 9.61 0.13
CA SER A 35 -20.53 9.20 0.61
C SER A 35 -21.62 9.36 -0.44
N GLN A 36 -21.54 10.41 -1.26
CA GLN A 36 -22.52 10.70 -2.30
C GLN A 36 -22.33 9.87 -3.56
N LYS A 37 -21.07 9.69 -4.02
CA LYS A 37 -20.81 9.07 -5.32
C LYS A 37 -20.47 7.57 -5.23
N TYR A 38 -19.79 7.15 -4.17
CA TYR A 38 -19.13 5.85 -4.10
C TYR A 38 -19.57 4.95 -2.93
N ASN A 39 -20.64 5.31 -2.23
CA ASN A 39 -21.18 4.52 -1.13
C ASN A 39 -21.87 3.23 -1.64
N LYS A 40 -21.09 2.32 -2.16
CA LYS A 40 -21.53 1.03 -2.69
C LYS A 40 -20.95 -0.09 -1.83
N SER A 41 -21.70 -1.18 -1.66
CA SER A 41 -21.27 -2.31 -0.83
C SER A 41 -20.07 -3.07 -1.38
N ASN A 42 -19.77 -2.94 -2.66
CA ASN A 42 -18.63 -3.57 -3.33
C ASN A 42 -17.38 -2.68 -3.39
N TYR A 43 -17.38 -1.52 -2.72
CA TYR A 43 -16.23 -0.65 -2.56
C TYR A 43 -15.81 -0.56 -1.09
N SER A 44 -14.49 -0.53 -0.87
CA SER A 44 -13.86 -0.20 0.40
C SER A 44 -12.76 0.82 0.09
N ILE A 45 -12.91 2.04 0.58
CA ILE A 45 -12.04 3.17 0.25
C ILE A 45 -11.55 3.81 1.54
N PHE A 46 -10.26 4.11 1.61
CA PHE A 46 -9.66 4.84 2.72
C PHE A 46 -8.65 5.85 2.21
N VAL A 47 -8.76 7.08 2.72
CA VAL A 47 -7.87 8.21 2.40
C VAL A 47 -7.34 8.78 3.71
N LYS A 48 -6.04 9.11 3.76
CA LYS A 48 -5.44 9.73 4.94
C LYS A 48 -4.30 10.66 4.55
N GLN A 49 -4.34 11.89 4.98
CA GLN A 49 -3.20 12.81 4.87
C GLN A 49 -2.08 12.39 5.83
N LEU A 50 -0.84 12.42 5.37
CA LEU A 50 0.28 11.85 6.12
C LEU A 50 0.83 12.79 7.20
N ASP A 51 0.66 14.08 7.04
CA ASP A 51 1.11 15.11 8.00
C ASP A 51 0.07 15.42 9.07
N THR A 52 -1.20 15.60 8.69
CA THR A 52 -2.30 15.95 9.61
C THR A 52 -2.97 14.73 10.24
N GLN A 53 -2.78 13.54 9.65
CA GLN A 53 -3.48 12.29 10.00
C GLN A 53 -5.02 12.36 9.79
N ALA A 54 -5.55 13.44 9.22
CA ALA A 54 -6.94 13.53 8.86
C ALA A 54 -7.31 12.46 7.83
N SER A 55 -8.45 11.81 8.01
CA SER A 55 -8.86 10.67 7.17
C SER A 55 -10.34 10.70 6.80
N ALA A 56 -10.66 10.06 5.69
CA ALA A 56 -12.00 9.83 5.19
C ALA A 56 -12.11 8.41 4.62
N GLY A 57 -13.31 7.86 4.49
CA GLY A 57 -13.44 6.55 3.89
C GLY A 57 -14.88 6.03 3.81
N ILE A 58 -15.03 5.00 3.02
CA ILE A 58 -16.27 4.23 2.86
C ILE A 58 -15.95 2.76 3.03
N ASN A 59 -16.69 2.08 3.90
CA ASN A 59 -16.49 0.66 4.19
C ASN A 59 -15.00 0.32 4.47
N ALA A 60 -14.24 1.25 5.06
CA ALA A 60 -12.77 1.18 5.15
C ALA A 60 -12.25 -0.05 5.89
N ASP A 61 -13.06 -0.65 6.75
CA ASP A 61 -12.74 -1.84 7.53
C ASP A 61 -13.32 -3.14 6.94
N LYS A 62 -14.00 -3.04 5.78
CA LYS A 62 -14.53 -4.20 5.08
C LYS A 62 -13.40 -5.09 4.56
N GLN A 63 -13.44 -6.36 4.92
CA GLN A 63 -12.48 -7.35 4.46
C GLN A 63 -12.81 -7.81 3.03
N MET A 64 -11.81 -7.79 2.16
CA MET A 64 -11.86 -8.31 0.79
C MET A 64 -10.61 -9.15 0.52
N TYR A 65 -10.66 -10.04 -0.46
CA TYR A 65 -9.48 -10.75 -0.92
C TYR A 65 -8.51 -9.77 -1.59
N ALA A 66 -7.42 -9.47 -0.91
CA ALA A 66 -6.51 -8.39 -1.26
C ALA A 66 -5.55 -8.68 -2.42
N ALA A 67 -5.52 -9.92 -2.89
CA ALA A 67 -4.60 -10.35 -3.95
C ALA A 67 -3.15 -9.92 -3.63
N SER A 68 -2.48 -9.26 -4.57
CA SER A 68 -1.09 -8.82 -4.43
C SER A 68 -0.86 -7.61 -3.53
N ILE A 69 -1.89 -6.98 -2.98
CA ILE A 69 -1.70 -5.94 -1.95
C ILE A 69 -1.00 -6.54 -0.71
N SER A 70 -1.27 -7.81 -0.39
CA SER A 70 -0.63 -8.48 0.74
C SER A 70 0.90 -8.55 0.65
N LYS A 71 1.50 -8.36 -0.53
CA LYS A 71 2.96 -8.29 -0.74
C LYS A 71 3.62 -7.06 -0.11
N LEU A 72 2.85 -6.05 0.31
CA LEU A 72 3.40 -4.93 1.08
C LEU A 72 4.07 -5.39 2.38
N ALA A 73 3.53 -6.44 3.03
CA ALA A 73 4.09 -6.95 4.27
C ALA A 73 5.51 -7.54 4.12
N PRO A 74 5.79 -8.48 3.20
CA PRO A 74 7.17 -8.93 2.99
C PRO A 74 8.10 -7.83 2.46
N LEU A 75 7.62 -6.90 1.63
CA LEU A 75 8.43 -5.75 1.22
C LEU A 75 8.89 -4.92 2.42
N TYR A 76 7.97 -4.57 3.32
CA TYR A 76 8.28 -3.84 4.56
C TYR A 76 9.29 -4.59 5.44
N SER A 77 9.02 -5.87 5.72
CA SER A 77 9.83 -6.69 6.62
C SER A 77 11.27 -6.86 6.12
N VAL A 78 11.46 -7.11 4.83
CA VAL A 78 12.80 -7.26 4.24
C VAL A 78 13.56 -5.93 4.23
N GLN A 79 12.90 -4.82 3.90
CA GLN A 79 13.52 -3.48 3.94
C GLN A 79 13.94 -3.11 5.37
N LYS A 80 13.12 -3.43 6.39
CA LYS A 80 13.47 -3.23 7.79
C LYS A 80 14.76 -3.94 8.16
N GLN A 81 14.92 -5.20 7.76
CA GLN A 81 16.15 -5.97 8.02
C GLN A 81 17.38 -5.33 7.35
N ILE A 82 17.22 -4.76 6.15
CA ILE A 82 18.29 -4.03 5.47
C ILE A 82 18.66 -2.76 6.26
N GLN A 83 17.67 -2.00 6.72
CA GLN A 83 17.90 -0.77 7.50
C GLN A 83 18.53 -1.06 8.86
N GLU A 84 18.19 -2.18 9.47
CA GLU A 84 18.80 -2.66 10.72
C GLU A 84 20.19 -3.30 10.51
N HIS A 85 20.75 -3.26 9.30
CA HIS A 85 22.03 -3.86 8.92
C HIS A 85 22.13 -5.39 9.16
N LYS A 86 20.99 -6.07 9.28
CA LYS A 86 20.91 -7.54 9.42
C LYS A 86 20.98 -8.25 8.06
N LEU A 87 20.71 -7.52 6.99
CA LEU A 87 20.62 -8.00 5.63
C LEU A 87 21.24 -6.99 4.66
N THR A 88 21.78 -7.48 3.54
CA THR A 88 22.22 -6.61 2.43
C THR A 88 21.45 -6.94 1.15
N GLU A 89 21.23 -5.96 0.29
CA GLU A 89 20.59 -6.17 -1.02
C GLU A 89 21.39 -7.09 -1.94
N ASN A 90 22.69 -7.22 -1.71
CA ASN A 90 23.59 -8.10 -2.47
C ASN A 90 23.56 -9.57 -2.03
N LYS A 91 22.91 -9.89 -0.88
CA LYS A 91 22.75 -11.28 -0.46
C LYS A 91 22.00 -12.06 -1.52
N SER A 92 22.53 -13.21 -1.92
CA SER A 92 21.90 -14.13 -2.86
C SER A 92 21.03 -15.15 -2.13
N LEU A 93 19.89 -15.47 -2.72
CA LEU A 93 18.95 -16.48 -2.26
C LEU A 93 18.69 -17.46 -3.41
N LYS A 94 18.72 -18.73 -3.12
CA LYS A 94 18.57 -19.78 -4.13
C LYS A 94 17.12 -20.07 -4.43
N TYR A 95 16.73 -20.11 -5.70
CA TYR A 95 15.39 -20.54 -6.10
C TYR A 95 15.32 -22.05 -6.13
N ILE A 96 14.88 -22.66 -5.05
CA ILE A 96 14.57 -24.08 -4.90
C ILE A 96 13.06 -24.31 -4.94
N ASP A 97 12.64 -25.55 -5.18
CA ASP A 97 11.21 -25.86 -5.30
C ASP A 97 10.40 -25.59 -4.02
N ASP A 98 11.02 -25.84 -2.87
CA ASP A 98 10.39 -25.64 -1.55
C ASP A 98 9.86 -24.21 -1.33
N VAL A 99 10.42 -23.18 -2.02
CA VAL A 99 9.92 -21.80 -1.88
C VAL A 99 8.53 -21.60 -2.45
N ASN A 100 8.02 -22.54 -3.22
CA ASN A 100 6.67 -22.51 -3.76
C ASN A 100 5.70 -23.45 -3.01
N HIS A 101 6.10 -23.94 -1.81
CA HIS A 101 5.35 -24.95 -1.05
C HIS A 101 5.37 -24.65 0.46
N PHE A 102 5.00 -23.45 0.87
CA PHE A 102 4.82 -23.09 2.27
C PHE A 102 3.54 -22.30 2.50
N TYR A 103 3.08 -22.23 3.73
CA TYR A 103 1.83 -21.52 4.05
C TYR A 103 1.92 -20.06 3.63
N GLY A 104 1.01 -19.62 2.76
CA GLY A 104 0.94 -18.25 2.26
C GLY A 104 1.81 -17.97 1.03
N ASP A 105 2.40 -18.99 0.38
CA ASP A 105 3.05 -18.83 -0.92
C ASP A 105 2.04 -18.36 -1.99
N TYR A 106 2.57 -17.78 -3.05
CA TYR A 106 1.80 -17.39 -4.24
C TYR A 106 1.95 -18.43 -5.34
N ASP A 107 0.90 -18.64 -6.11
CA ASP A 107 0.98 -19.47 -7.33
C ASP A 107 2.11 -18.95 -8.24
N PRO A 108 3.18 -19.74 -8.48
CA PRO A 108 4.29 -19.31 -9.32
C PRO A 108 3.89 -19.06 -10.77
N SER A 109 2.76 -19.63 -11.25
CA SER A 109 2.24 -19.39 -12.60
C SER A 109 1.66 -17.97 -12.78
N GLY A 110 1.40 -17.25 -11.70
CA GLY A 110 0.80 -15.92 -11.71
C GLY A 110 1.76 -14.81 -12.15
N SER A 111 1.58 -13.60 -11.58
CA SER A 111 2.30 -12.39 -11.96
C SER A 111 3.82 -12.53 -11.82
N GLY A 112 4.56 -11.82 -12.67
CA GLY A 112 6.00 -11.69 -12.59
C GLY A 112 6.76 -12.30 -13.78
N LYS A 113 8.08 -12.09 -13.78
CA LYS A 113 8.98 -12.48 -14.88
C LYS A 113 10.02 -13.54 -14.47
N ILE A 114 10.18 -13.82 -13.17
CA ILE A 114 11.06 -14.92 -12.72
C ILE A 114 10.49 -16.24 -13.22
N SER A 115 11.38 -17.22 -13.47
CA SER A 115 11.01 -18.57 -13.92
C SER A 115 9.86 -19.13 -13.07
N LYS A 116 8.86 -19.72 -13.74
CA LYS A 116 7.72 -20.35 -13.06
C LYS A 116 8.03 -21.69 -12.41
N LYS A 117 9.21 -22.24 -12.71
CA LYS A 117 9.75 -23.45 -12.10
C LYS A 117 11.09 -23.15 -11.49
N ALA A 118 11.37 -23.79 -10.36
CA ALA A 118 12.66 -23.66 -9.67
C ALA A 118 13.81 -24.00 -10.63
N ASP A 119 14.67 -23.02 -10.86
CA ASP A 119 15.81 -23.09 -11.80
C ASP A 119 17.14 -23.34 -11.08
N LYS A 120 17.13 -23.32 -9.74
CA LYS A 120 18.31 -23.42 -8.87
C LYS A 120 19.31 -22.27 -9.03
N ASP A 121 18.91 -21.19 -9.68
CA ASP A 121 19.69 -19.97 -9.78
C ASP A 121 19.67 -19.17 -8.47
N ASP A 122 20.62 -18.27 -8.34
CA ASP A 122 20.76 -17.37 -7.21
C ASP A 122 20.25 -15.97 -7.58
N TYR A 123 19.32 -15.46 -6.80
CA TYR A 123 18.72 -14.13 -6.98
C TYR A 123 19.12 -13.20 -5.84
N LYS A 124 19.62 -12.01 -6.18
CA LYS A 124 19.94 -10.98 -5.17
C LYS A 124 18.68 -10.42 -4.54
N VAL A 125 18.70 -10.16 -3.23
CA VAL A 125 17.58 -9.60 -2.47
C VAL A 125 17.08 -8.30 -3.11
N GLY A 126 17.95 -7.37 -3.50
CA GLY A 126 17.54 -6.13 -4.16
C GLY A 126 16.80 -6.37 -5.49
N THR A 127 17.23 -7.35 -6.28
CA THR A 127 16.54 -7.76 -7.52
C THR A 127 15.15 -8.31 -7.22
N LEU A 128 15.01 -9.14 -6.18
CA LEU A 128 13.72 -9.70 -5.77
C LEU A 128 12.78 -8.61 -5.26
N LEU A 129 13.25 -7.71 -4.40
CA LEU A 129 12.45 -6.57 -3.92
C LEU A 129 11.92 -5.71 -5.07
N LYS A 130 12.79 -5.40 -6.03
CA LYS A 130 12.41 -4.66 -7.24
C LYS A 130 11.35 -5.40 -8.06
N ALA A 131 11.51 -6.71 -8.27
CA ALA A 131 10.56 -7.53 -9.00
C ALA A 131 9.17 -7.57 -8.32
N VAL A 132 9.13 -7.71 -6.97
CA VAL A 132 7.87 -7.67 -6.21
C VAL A 132 7.19 -6.30 -6.33
N ALA A 133 7.94 -5.22 -6.15
CA ALA A 133 7.38 -3.87 -6.15
C ALA A 133 6.90 -3.46 -7.55
N GLN A 134 7.74 -3.62 -8.59
CA GLN A 134 7.48 -3.09 -9.92
C GLN A 134 6.63 -4.01 -10.82
N GLN A 135 6.70 -5.33 -10.61
CA GLN A 135 6.04 -6.31 -11.48
C GLN A 135 5.06 -7.22 -10.72
N SER A 136 4.91 -6.98 -9.40
CA SER A 136 4.09 -7.85 -8.55
C SER A 136 4.49 -9.33 -8.65
N ASP A 137 5.79 -9.64 -8.77
CA ASP A 137 6.30 -10.99 -9.04
C ASP A 137 6.00 -11.96 -7.90
N ASN A 138 5.30 -13.05 -8.21
CA ASN A 138 4.88 -14.06 -7.25
C ASN A 138 6.07 -14.88 -6.75
N VAL A 139 6.94 -15.32 -7.65
CA VAL A 139 8.11 -16.14 -7.32
C VAL A 139 9.10 -15.34 -6.47
N ALA A 140 9.36 -14.07 -6.83
CA ALA A 140 10.17 -13.19 -6.00
C ALA A 140 9.60 -13.06 -4.57
N THR A 141 8.28 -12.94 -4.46
CA THR A 141 7.60 -12.87 -3.16
C THR A 141 7.80 -14.16 -2.36
N ASN A 142 7.66 -15.31 -3.01
CA ASN A 142 7.85 -16.62 -2.39
C ASN A 142 9.29 -16.79 -1.88
N ILE A 143 10.31 -16.45 -2.68
CA ILE A 143 11.71 -16.52 -2.27
C ILE A 143 11.96 -15.63 -1.04
N LEU A 144 11.47 -14.38 -1.05
CA LEU A 144 11.61 -13.48 0.10
C LEU A 144 10.86 -14.00 1.33
N GLY A 145 9.63 -14.49 1.15
CA GLY A 145 8.80 -15.07 2.21
C GLY A 145 9.46 -16.26 2.89
N TYR A 146 9.95 -17.19 2.09
CA TYR A 146 10.57 -18.41 2.55
C TYR A 146 11.85 -18.15 3.38
N TYR A 147 12.79 -17.35 2.83
CA TYR A 147 14.11 -17.18 3.44
C TYR A 147 14.18 -16.02 4.45
N LEU A 148 13.41 -14.95 4.28
CA LEU A 148 13.60 -13.71 5.02
C LEU A 148 12.40 -13.27 5.87
N CYS A 149 11.21 -13.79 5.59
CA CYS A 149 10.02 -13.51 6.39
C CYS A 149 9.58 -14.71 7.23
N HIS A 150 10.50 -15.65 7.50
CA HIS A 150 10.26 -16.83 8.34
C HIS A 150 9.00 -17.61 7.95
N GLN A 151 8.72 -17.72 6.64
CA GLN A 151 7.53 -18.37 6.11
C GLN A 151 6.24 -17.84 6.77
N TYR A 152 6.24 -16.52 7.08
CA TYR A 152 5.12 -15.80 7.68
C TYR A 152 4.67 -16.32 9.04
N ASP A 153 5.65 -16.65 9.88
CA ASP A 153 5.42 -17.15 11.24
C ASP A 153 4.69 -16.14 12.16
N GLN A 154 4.42 -16.56 13.39
CA GLN A 154 3.71 -15.75 14.38
C GLN A 154 4.41 -14.42 14.68
N ALA A 155 5.74 -14.37 14.64
CA ALA A 155 6.49 -13.13 14.90
C ALA A 155 6.29 -12.13 13.77
N PHE A 156 6.41 -12.58 12.52
CA PHE A 156 6.08 -11.79 11.33
C PHE A 156 4.63 -11.27 11.38
N GLN A 157 3.66 -12.16 11.63
CA GLN A 157 2.25 -11.76 11.68
C GLN A 157 1.96 -10.75 12.79
N SER A 158 2.60 -10.88 13.96
CA SER A 158 2.43 -9.95 15.08
C SER A 158 2.98 -8.56 14.76
N GLU A 159 4.14 -8.49 14.11
CA GLU A 159 4.72 -7.22 13.65
C GLU A 159 3.81 -6.52 12.63
N ILE A 160 3.39 -7.24 11.59
CA ILE A 160 2.55 -6.67 10.54
C ILE A 160 1.17 -6.25 11.10
N LYS A 161 0.61 -7.01 12.04
CA LYS A 161 -0.61 -6.62 12.73
C LYS A 161 -0.46 -5.32 13.51
N ALA A 162 0.66 -5.13 14.19
CA ALA A 162 0.92 -3.89 14.95
C ALA A 162 0.98 -2.65 14.05
N LEU A 163 1.47 -2.79 12.81
CA LEU A 163 1.56 -1.72 11.83
C LEU A 163 0.24 -1.46 11.10
N SER A 164 -0.38 -2.51 10.62
CA SER A 164 -1.60 -2.42 9.79
C SER A 164 -2.88 -2.20 10.60
N GLY A 165 -2.85 -2.54 11.88
CA GLY A 165 -4.04 -2.56 12.75
C GLY A 165 -4.95 -3.78 12.52
N SER A 166 -4.56 -4.75 11.69
CA SER A 166 -5.37 -5.91 11.33
C SER A 166 -4.52 -7.17 11.23
N ASN A 167 -5.15 -8.34 11.38
CA ASN A 167 -4.50 -9.60 11.07
C ASN A 167 -4.14 -9.64 9.58
N TRP A 168 -2.88 -9.98 9.28
CA TRP A 168 -2.35 -10.06 7.93
C TRP A 168 -2.03 -11.53 7.59
N ASP A 169 -3.08 -12.29 7.30
CA ASP A 169 -2.96 -13.70 6.92
C ASP A 169 -2.53 -13.80 5.46
N MET A 170 -1.31 -14.28 5.23
CA MET A 170 -0.72 -14.38 3.89
C MET A 170 -1.36 -15.46 3.02
N GLU A 171 -2.08 -16.42 3.61
CA GLU A 171 -2.81 -17.46 2.87
C GLU A 171 -4.20 -16.96 2.47
N LYS A 172 -5.00 -16.52 3.44
CA LYS A 172 -6.36 -16.06 3.19
C LYS A 172 -6.40 -14.71 2.48
N ARG A 173 -5.39 -13.87 2.68
CA ARG A 173 -5.26 -12.53 2.10
C ARG A 173 -6.52 -11.68 2.24
N LEU A 174 -7.21 -11.79 3.38
CA LEU A 174 -8.37 -10.96 3.68
C LEU A 174 -7.91 -9.70 4.38
N LEU A 175 -8.00 -8.57 3.68
CA LEU A 175 -7.57 -7.27 4.17
C LEU A 175 -8.63 -6.20 3.91
N SER A 176 -8.54 -5.10 4.64
CA SER A 176 -9.34 -3.91 4.41
C SER A 176 -8.51 -2.80 3.75
N SER A 177 -9.18 -1.84 3.13
CA SER A 177 -8.50 -0.68 2.55
C SER A 177 -7.74 0.13 3.60
N ARG A 178 -8.26 0.23 4.83
CA ARG A 178 -7.55 0.88 5.95
C ARG A 178 -6.26 0.14 6.32
N ALA A 179 -6.31 -1.18 6.45
CA ALA A 179 -5.12 -1.96 6.79
C ALA A 179 -4.03 -1.85 5.71
N ALA A 180 -4.42 -1.88 4.44
CA ALA A 180 -3.49 -1.69 3.33
C ALA A 180 -2.89 -0.28 3.31
N ALA A 181 -3.69 0.76 3.59
CA ALA A 181 -3.21 2.13 3.71
C ALA A 181 -2.19 2.29 4.84
N ASN A 182 -2.45 1.70 6.01
CA ASN A 182 -1.52 1.74 7.14
C ASN A 182 -0.19 1.06 6.80
N MET A 183 -0.19 -0.05 6.07
CA MET A 183 1.04 -0.70 5.60
C MET A 183 1.80 0.16 4.57
N MET A 184 1.10 0.80 3.64
CA MET A 184 1.72 1.72 2.67
C MET A 184 2.31 2.94 3.37
N GLU A 185 1.63 3.49 4.37
CA GLU A 185 2.15 4.56 5.23
C GLU A 185 3.41 4.12 5.99
N ALA A 186 3.43 2.91 6.54
CA ALA A 186 4.62 2.36 7.20
C ALA A 186 5.82 2.28 6.26
N ILE A 187 5.62 1.83 5.01
CA ILE A 187 6.66 1.82 3.97
C ILE A 187 7.12 3.24 3.62
N TYR A 188 6.20 4.20 3.53
CA TYR A 188 6.54 5.59 3.29
C TYR A 188 7.46 6.16 4.38
N TYR A 189 7.15 5.90 5.64
CA TYR A 189 7.98 6.38 6.76
C TYR A 189 9.29 5.62 6.94
N GLN A 190 9.43 4.42 6.38
CA GLN A 190 10.73 3.75 6.31
C GLN A 190 11.74 4.52 5.45
N LYS A 191 11.30 5.32 4.46
CA LYS A 191 12.18 6.11 3.58
C LYS A 191 13.28 5.29 2.88
N GLY A 192 12.99 4.02 2.55
CA GLY A 192 13.93 3.11 1.92
C GLY A 192 13.69 2.94 0.41
N GLN A 193 14.37 1.97 -0.20
CA GLN A 193 14.28 1.72 -1.66
C GLN A 193 12.89 1.28 -2.12
N ILE A 194 12.11 0.63 -1.25
CA ILE A 194 10.80 0.09 -1.65
C ILE A 194 9.87 1.19 -2.16
N ILE A 195 9.82 2.35 -1.49
CA ILE A 195 8.95 3.43 -1.93
C ILE A 195 9.36 3.97 -3.31
N SER A 196 10.66 4.00 -3.63
CA SER A 196 11.16 4.36 -4.96
C SER A 196 10.81 3.33 -6.02
N TYR A 197 10.88 2.02 -5.68
CA TYR A 197 10.47 0.97 -6.62
C TYR A 197 8.97 0.99 -6.90
N LEU A 198 8.15 1.34 -5.90
CA LEU A 198 6.70 1.51 -6.05
C LEU A 198 6.32 2.77 -6.85
N SER A 199 7.26 3.69 -7.09
CA SER A 199 7.05 4.90 -7.91
C SER A 199 7.41 4.71 -9.39
N ASP A 200 7.78 3.50 -9.81
CA ASP A 200 8.14 3.14 -11.19
C ASP A 200 7.72 1.69 -11.44
N THR A 201 6.43 1.48 -11.66
CA THR A 201 5.83 0.15 -11.79
C THR A 201 5.35 -0.13 -13.22
N ALA A 202 5.12 -1.39 -13.53
CA ALA A 202 4.53 -1.80 -14.80
C ALA A 202 3.06 -1.37 -14.95
N PHE A 203 2.47 -0.77 -13.90
CA PHE A 203 1.03 -0.47 -13.78
C PHE A 203 0.72 1.03 -13.71
N ASP A 204 1.70 1.90 -13.94
CA ASP A 204 1.57 3.36 -13.76
C ASP A 204 0.57 4.03 -14.72
N GLN A 205 0.18 3.33 -15.80
CA GLN A 205 -0.77 3.84 -16.79
C GLN A 205 -2.22 3.43 -16.54
N GLU A 206 -2.51 2.93 -15.35
CA GLU A 206 -3.84 2.46 -14.98
C GLU A 206 -4.18 2.76 -13.51
N ARG A 207 -5.44 2.61 -13.10
CA ARG A 207 -5.93 2.75 -11.72
C ARG A 207 -5.60 4.13 -11.12
N ILE A 208 -5.04 4.18 -9.88
CA ILE A 208 -4.80 5.45 -9.16
C ILE A 208 -3.84 6.37 -9.92
N SER A 209 -2.76 5.84 -10.46
CA SER A 209 -1.70 6.66 -11.08
C SER A 209 -2.06 7.24 -12.44
N LYS A 210 -3.08 6.69 -13.12
CA LYS A 210 -3.38 6.95 -14.54
C LYS A 210 -3.45 8.44 -14.92
N ASN A 211 -4.14 9.25 -14.13
CA ASN A 211 -4.36 10.67 -14.44
C ASN A 211 -3.73 11.63 -13.40
N ILE A 212 -3.05 11.09 -12.39
CA ILE A 212 -2.40 11.90 -11.36
C ILE A 212 -1.12 12.52 -11.93
N THR A 213 -0.99 13.84 -11.79
CA THR A 213 0.12 14.61 -12.42
C THR A 213 1.34 14.81 -11.53
N VAL A 214 1.27 14.37 -10.28
CA VAL A 214 2.39 14.36 -9.33
C VAL A 214 2.93 12.94 -9.16
N PRO A 215 4.12 12.73 -8.60
CA PRO A 215 4.62 11.39 -8.34
C PRO A 215 3.66 10.55 -7.51
N VAL A 216 3.55 9.28 -7.86
CA VAL A 216 2.72 8.28 -7.16
C VAL A 216 3.58 7.05 -6.90
N ALA A 217 3.57 6.57 -5.65
CA ALA A 217 4.12 5.26 -5.32
C ALA A 217 2.97 4.32 -5.01
N HIS A 218 2.78 3.23 -5.78
CA HIS A 218 1.60 2.40 -5.63
C HIS A 218 1.84 0.91 -5.74
N LYS A 219 0.90 0.13 -5.19
CA LYS A 219 0.85 -1.33 -5.32
C LYS A 219 -0.54 -1.77 -5.70
N ILE A 220 -0.61 -2.51 -6.79
CA ILE A 220 -1.86 -3.09 -7.28
C ILE A 220 -2.14 -4.46 -6.68
N GLY A 221 -3.42 -4.82 -6.63
CA GLY A 221 -3.92 -6.17 -6.38
C GLY A 221 -4.98 -6.54 -7.41
N ASP A 222 -4.82 -7.71 -8.04
CA ASP A 222 -5.72 -8.17 -9.08
C ASP A 222 -5.86 -9.69 -9.01
N ALA A 223 -7.06 -10.18 -8.77
CA ALA A 223 -7.40 -11.58 -8.84
C ALA A 223 -8.92 -11.78 -8.87
N TYR A 224 -9.41 -12.67 -9.69
CA TYR A 224 -10.86 -12.91 -9.85
C TYR A 224 -11.59 -11.61 -10.23
N ASP A 225 -12.64 -11.27 -9.51
CA ASP A 225 -13.40 -10.01 -9.68
C ASP A 225 -12.83 -8.84 -8.84
N TYR A 226 -11.83 -9.11 -8.01
CA TYR A 226 -11.20 -8.12 -7.15
C TYR A 226 -10.13 -7.31 -7.88
N LYS A 227 -10.26 -5.99 -7.85
CA LYS A 227 -9.29 -5.04 -8.37
C LYS A 227 -9.01 -3.98 -7.32
N HIS A 228 -7.74 -3.80 -7.00
CA HIS A 228 -7.32 -2.92 -5.93
C HIS A 228 -6.13 -2.06 -6.35
N ASP A 229 -5.98 -0.95 -5.66
CA ASP A 229 -4.77 -0.15 -5.70
C ASP A 229 -4.60 0.59 -4.37
N VAL A 230 -3.37 0.67 -3.87
CA VAL A 230 -3.02 1.48 -2.70
C VAL A 230 -1.79 2.30 -3.02
N ALA A 231 -1.86 3.62 -2.77
CA ALA A 231 -0.86 4.56 -3.24
C ALA A 231 -0.52 5.63 -2.21
N ILE A 232 0.73 6.12 -2.25
CA ILE A 232 1.13 7.43 -1.75
C ILE A 232 1.11 8.39 -2.93
N ILE A 233 0.37 9.49 -2.81
CA ILE A 233 0.30 10.56 -3.80
C ILE A 233 1.07 11.76 -3.23
N TYR A 234 2.12 12.20 -3.94
CA TYR A 234 3.05 13.24 -3.50
C TYR A 234 2.58 14.63 -3.95
N GLY A 235 1.37 15.02 -3.53
CA GLY A 235 0.87 16.38 -3.72
C GLY A 235 1.55 17.40 -2.78
N GLU A 236 1.02 18.61 -2.71
CA GLU A 236 1.46 19.63 -1.75
C GLU A 236 1.42 19.10 -0.31
N THR A 237 0.36 18.39 0.03
CA THR A 237 0.22 17.59 1.26
C THR A 237 0.15 16.11 0.86
N PRO A 238 1.21 15.31 1.08
CA PRO A 238 1.18 13.90 0.73
C PRO A 238 0.09 13.13 1.46
N PHE A 239 -0.57 12.23 0.75
CA PHE A 239 -1.63 11.39 1.32
C PHE A 239 -1.57 9.96 0.80
N VAL A 240 -2.07 9.04 1.61
CA VAL A 240 -2.33 7.66 1.19
C VAL A 240 -3.77 7.53 0.71
N LEU A 241 -3.96 6.86 -0.42
CA LEU A 241 -5.26 6.47 -0.97
C LEU A 241 -5.26 4.97 -1.19
N SER A 242 -6.22 4.28 -0.59
CA SER A 242 -6.40 2.84 -0.74
C SER A 242 -7.80 2.55 -1.24
N ILE A 243 -7.90 1.87 -2.38
CA ILE A 243 -9.16 1.56 -3.05
C ILE A 243 -9.23 0.04 -3.27
N PHE A 244 -10.18 -0.60 -2.62
CA PHE A 244 -10.50 -2.01 -2.78
C PHE A 244 -11.86 -2.14 -3.44
N THR A 245 -11.97 -2.97 -4.47
CA THR A 245 -13.21 -3.15 -5.21
C THR A 245 -13.48 -4.61 -5.53
N ASP A 246 -14.75 -4.95 -5.64
CA ASP A 246 -15.27 -6.22 -6.12
C ASP A 246 -16.16 -5.92 -7.34
N GLN A 247 -15.95 -6.63 -8.46
CA GLN A 247 -16.68 -6.43 -9.73
C GLN A 247 -16.65 -4.98 -10.25
N ALA A 248 -15.52 -4.30 -10.12
CA ALA A 248 -15.29 -2.97 -10.68
C ALA A 248 -14.21 -3.00 -11.77
N THR A 249 -14.08 -1.91 -12.52
CA THR A 249 -13.07 -1.73 -13.55
C THR A 249 -11.87 -0.93 -13.04
N TYR A 250 -10.78 -0.91 -13.79
CA TYR A 250 -9.64 -0.03 -13.50
C TYR A 250 -10.03 1.45 -13.64
N ASP A 251 -10.93 1.75 -14.57
CA ASP A 251 -11.43 3.12 -14.77
C ASP A 251 -12.32 3.59 -13.60
N ASP A 252 -13.02 2.70 -12.92
CA ASP A 252 -13.72 3.05 -11.66
C ASP A 252 -12.73 3.47 -10.58
N ILE A 253 -11.60 2.76 -10.44
CA ILE A 253 -10.54 3.14 -9.51
C ILE A 253 -9.92 4.48 -9.91
N THR A 254 -9.68 4.69 -11.20
CA THR A 254 -9.18 5.97 -11.74
C THR A 254 -10.12 7.12 -11.41
N ALA A 255 -11.43 6.95 -11.63
CA ALA A 255 -12.43 7.99 -11.35
C ALA A 255 -12.49 8.37 -9.86
N ILE A 256 -12.39 7.38 -8.96
CA ILE A 256 -12.30 7.63 -7.51
C ILE A 256 -11.04 8.42 -7.18
N ALA A 257 -9.89 8.02 -7.76
CA ALA A 257 -8.61 8.68 -7.52
C ALA A 257 -8.62 10.14 -8.04
N ASP A 258 -9.16 10.39 -9.22
CA ASP A 258 -9.30 11.72 -9.82
C ASP A 258 -10.15 12.65 -8.94
N ASP A 259 -11.30 12.16 -8.46
CA ASP A 259 -12.18 12.92 -7.57
C ASP A 259 -11.49 13.26 -6.22
N VAL A 260 -10.80 12.30 -5.60
CA VAL A 260 -10.07 12.53 -4.34
C VAL A 260 -8.92 13.52 -4.56
N TYR A 261 -8.10 13.28 -5.59
CA TYR A 261 -6.97 14.15 -5.92
C TYR A 261 -7.43 15.56 -6.28
N GLY A 262 -8.54 15.71 -7.00
CA GLY A 262 -9.12 16.99 -7.35
C GLY A 262 -9.47 17.88 -6.15
N ILE A 263 -9.77 17.26 -4.98
CA ILE A 263 -10.07 17.97 -3.73
C ILE A 263 -8.78 18.25 -2.92
N LEU A 264 -7.80 17.31 -2.93
CA LEU A 264 -6.64 17.36 -2.04
C LEU A 264 -5.40 18.05 -2.64
N LYS A 265 -5.35 18.20 -3.98
CA LYS A 265 -4.27 18.90 -4.68
C LYS A 265 -4.19 20.38 -4.35
#